data_29847f25480aa5ca5c570e52c316d94f
#
_entry.id   29847f25480aa5ca5c570e52c316d94f
#
_cell.length_a   1.000
_cell.length_b   1.000
_cell.length_c   1.000
_cell.angle_alpha   90.00
_cell.angle_beta   90.00
_cell.angle_gamma   90.00
#
_symmetry.space_group_name_H-M   'P 1'
#
loop_
_entity.id
_entity.type
_entity.pdbx_description
1 polymer ?
#
loop_
_entity_poly.entity_id
_entity_poly.type
_entity_poly.pdbx_seq_one_letter_code
_entity_poly.pdbx_strand_id
1 'polypeptide(L)'
;MASDDFSAASSTTPPSPTRGGSFALPHLTDLTVDLHAPPSGTWATELLLECAAAVSGGATARANELMWLLNELSSPYGDTHQRLTAYFLRALLALSSSSATSSLRALAAAGDRNRSFESTRRTALRFQDVSPWCTFGHVASNGAILEALEGEPFLHILDLSNTFCTQWPTFLEALATRSGDAPRLRLTAVFGGAALHQVAKEIGARLKKFARLMGIPFDFRAVHHDGDPAELDFESLGGGGTAASGGAGLAVNCVNTLHGVPSGERRNAMAAALRRLRPKIVTVVEEVADLRPEECGDFARSFAESLRFFTAYFDSLEESFPKTSNERLALEKAAERAIMDLVAGDPARSTERRETAASWSARMSAAGFSPLPLSDDVGDDLSALLKRYREGWSMAAPPPAGTFLLWKEQPVVWASAWKPSPPPPPH
;
A
#
# COMPACT_ATOMS: atom_id res chain seq x y z
N MET A 1 -10.14 -2.94 75.38
CA MET A 1 -9.00 -2.79 76.29
C MET A 1 -7.79 -2.44 75.49
N ALA A 2 -7.45 -1.27 75.68
CA ALA A 2 -6.18 -0.55 75.73
C ALA A 2 -5.49 -0.40 74.37
N SER A 3 -5.48 0.77 73.80
CA SER A 3 -4.90 2.09 74.17
C SER A 3 -3.42 2.16 73.77
N ASP A 4 -3.19 3.10 72.85
CA ASP A 4 -2.13 4.14 72.93
C ASP A 4 -0.66 3.66 72.72
N ASP A 5 0.17 4.27 71.92
CA ASP A 5 0.55 5.67 72.08
C ASP A 5 1.42 6.16 70.90
N PHE A 6 1.37 7.43 70.66
CA PHE A 6 2.16 8.32 69.85
C PHE A 6 3.68 8.19 69.98
N SER A 7 4.41 8.40 68.92
CA SER A 7 5.59 9.25 68.99
C SER A 7 5.93 9.91 67.66
N ALA A 8 6.13 11.19 67.69
CA ALA A 8 6.52 12.12 66.65
C ALA A 8 7.99 11.91 66.28
N ALA A 9 8.26 12.03 64.97
CA ALA A 9 9.63 12.24 64.45
C ALA A 9 9.65 13.26 63.31
N SER A 10 10.16 14.38 63.67
CA SER A 10 10.94 15.41 62.97
C SER A 10 10.95 15.44 61.44
N SER A 11 10.47 16.60 60.98
CA SER A 11 10.69 17.17 59.67
C SER A 11 12.18 17.35 59.35
N THR A 12 12.65 16.74 58.27
CA THR A 12 13.87 17.18 57.59
C THR A 12 13.49 17.64 56.18
N THR A 13 13.57 18.93 55.98
CA THR A 13 13.46 19.63 54.68
C THR A 13 14.66 19.24 53.82
N PRO A 14 14.46 18.83 52.54
CA PRO A 14 15.59 18.69 51.63
C PRO A 14 16.06 20.06 51.12
N PRO A 15 17.34 20.20 50.80
CA PRO A 15 17.90 21.49 50.38
C PRO A 15 17.42 21.84 48.95
N SER A 16 17.17 23.13 48.76
CA SER A 16 16.83 23.75 47.47
C SER A 16 17.94 23.50 46.42
N PRO A 17 17.60 23.16 45.18
CA PRO A 17 18.61 23.09 44.13
C PRO A 17 19.05 24.50 43.77
N THR A 18 20.35 24.68 43.79
CA THR A 18 21.09 25.84 43.29
C THR A 18 20.72 26.16 41.83
N ARG A 19 20.51 27.44 41.59
CA ARG A 19 20.33 28.03 40.24
C ARG A 19 21.34 27.48 39.25
N GLY A 20 20.86 26.61 38.35
CA GLY A 20 21.50 26.24 37.11
C GLY A 20 21.12 27.25 36.02
N GLY A 21 22.10 27.64 35.23
CA GLY A 21 22.05 28.75 34.30
C GLY A 21 20.86 28.75 33.35
N SER A 22 20.32 29.93 33.13
CA SER A 22 19.40 30.26 32.08
C SER A 22 20.09 29.98 30.72
N PHE A 23 19.71 28.90 30.07
CA PHE A 23 19.96 28.75 28.66
C PHE A 23 18.98 29.69 27.92
N ALA A 24 19.44 30.87 27.60
CA ALA A 24 18.76 31.73 26.63
C ALA A 24 18.79 31.03 25.28
N LEU A 25 17.62 30.62 24.78
CA LEU A 25 17.42 30.18 23.41
C LEU A 25 17.55 31.41 22.49
N PRO A 26 18.59 31.50 21.63
CA PRO A 26 18.65 32.55 20.65
C PRO A 26 17.74 32.17 19.46
N HIS A 27 16.89 33.10 19.07
CA HIS A 27 16.11 33.13 17.81
C HIS A 27 14.84 32.31 17.67
N LEU A 28 13.97 32.29 18.68
CA LEU A 28 12.55 31.91 18.50
C LEU A 28 11.69 33.08 17.96
N THR A 29 12.29 34.20 17.57
CA THR A 29 11.54 35.41 17.23
C THR A 29 11.06 35.52 15.77
N ASP A 30 11.42 34.56 14.89
CA ASP A 30 10.98 34.61 13.48
C ASP A 30 9.90 33.57 13.13
N LEU A 31 9.54 32.67 14.06
CA LEU A 31 8.37 31.81 13.91
C LEU A 31 7.25 32.38 14.79
N THR A 32 6.47 33.31 14.25
CA THR A 32 5.18 33.71 14.81
C THR A 32 4.15 32.59 14.59
N VAL A 33 4.43 31.39 15.09
CA VAL A 33 3.39 30.36 15.27
C VAL A 33 2.64 30.77 16.51
N ASP A 34 1.47 31.34 16.36
CA ASP A 34 0.55 31.56 17.48
C ASP A 34 0.09 30.20 17.99
N LEU A 35 0.73 29.72 19.07
CA LEU A 35 0.46 28.42 19.72
C LEU A 35 -0.98 28.31 20.24
N HIS A 36 -1.76 29.37 20.17
CA HIS A 36 -3.16 29.42 20.65
C HIS A 36 -4.18 29.53 19.50
N ALA A 37 -3.76 29.79 18.27
CA ALA A 37 -4.63 29.67 17.11
C ALA A 37 -4.67 28.22 16.64
N PRO A 38 -5.84 27.64 16.25
CA PRO A 38 -5.86 26.36 15.57
C PRO A 38 -5.04 26.51 14.28
N PRO A 39 -3.95 25.75 14.12
CA PRO A 39 -3.05 25.95 12.99
C PRO A 39 -3.81 25.73 11.69
N SER A 40 -3.63 26.62 10.72
CA SER A 40 -4.08 26.38 9.34
C SER A 40 -3.49 25.04 8.87
N GLY A 41 -4.25 24.22 8.12
CA GLY A 41 -3.89 22.84 7.77
C GLY A 41 -2.53 22.62 7.06
N THR A 42 -1.74 23.67 6.82
CA THR A 42 -0.42 23.60 6.15
C THR A 42 0.77 23.52 7.12
N TRP A 43 0.60 23.92 8.39
CA TRP A 43 1.69 24.01 9.37
C TRP A 43 2.49 22.70 9.51
N ALA A 44 1.80 21.58 9.56
CA ALA A 44 2.41 20.26 9.73
C ALA A 44 3.32 19.90 8.55
N THR A 45 2.85 20.18 7.34
CA THR A 45 3.60 19.92 6.11
C THR A 45 4.87 20.79 6.06
N GLU A 46 4.76 22.07 6.35
CA GLU A 46 5.88 23.01 6.32
C GLU A 46 6.97 22.64 7.34
N LEU A 47 6.58 22.39 8.58
CA LEU A 47 7.53 22.00 9.65
C LEU A 47 8.18 20.62 9.39
N LEU A 48 7.43 19.66 8.85
CA LEU A 48 7.98 18.34 8.50
C LEU A 48 8.99 18.46 7.36
N LEU A 49 8.72 19.24 6.32
CA LEU A 49 9.64 19.44 5.21
C LEU A 49 10.91 20.19 5.66
N GLU A 50 10.78 21.22 6.49
CA GLU A 50 11.93 21.92 7.06
C GLU A 50 12.78 21.00 7.94
N CYS A 51 12.14 20.18 8.78
CA CYS A 51 12.83 19.20 9.61
C CYS A 51 13.59 18.17 8.76
N ALA A 52 12.96 17.63 7.72
CA ALA A 52 13.60 16.70 6.79
C ALA A 52 14.80 17.33 6.07
N ALA A 53 14.69 18.59 5.64
CA ALA A 53 15.79 19.34 5.03
C ALA A 53 16.95 19.56 6.02
N ALA A 54 16.66 19.89 7.29
CA ALA A 54 17.65 20.05 8.34
C ALA A 54 18.38 18.73 8.66
N VAL A 55 17.65 17.61 8.69
CA VAL A 55 18.24 16.27 8.86
C VAL A 55 19.14 15.92 7.69
N SER A 56 18.66 16.09 6.46
CA SER A 56 19.42 15.79 5.25
C SER A 56 20.68 16.66 5.10
N GLY A 57 20.57 17.92 5.48
CA GLY A 57 21.68 18.89 5.45
C GLY A 57 22.66 18.77 6.62
N GLY A 58 22.44 17.85 7.58
CA GLY A 58 23.31 17.70 8.76
C GLY A 58 23.19 18.85 9.76
N ALA A 59 22.17 19.71 9.68
CA ALA A 59 21.93 20.84 10.58
C ALA A 59 21.32 20.33 11.91
N THR A 60 22.10 19.59 12.70
CA THR A 60 21.62 18.82 13.87
C THR A 60 20.89 19.68 14.89
N ALA A 61 21.39 20.91 15.19
CA ALA A 61 20.74 21.81 16.13
C ALA A 61 19.33 22.18 15.66
N ARG A 62 19.21 22.59 14.39
CA ARG A 62 17.91 22.95 13.80
C ARG A 62 16.96 21.76 13.73
N ALA A 63 17.47 20.59 13.32
CA ALA A 63 16.68 19.37 13.30
C ALA A 63 16.09 19.03 14.67
N ASN A 64 16.90 19.14 15.75
CA ASN A 64 16.44 18.88 17.11
C ASN A 64 15.38 19.87 17.59
N GLU A 65 15.54 21.18 17.27
CA GLU A 65 14.54 22.20 17.57
C GLU A 65 13.19 21.90 16.89
N LEU A 66 13.24 21.57 15.61
CA LEU A 66 12.05 21.25 14.82
C LEU A 66 11.38 19.95 15.29
N MET A 67 12.17 18.91 15.61
CA MET A 67 11.65 17.66 16.18
C MET A 67 10.98 17.88 17.53
N TRP A 68 11.54 18.75 18.38
CA TRP A 68 10.92 19.13 19.65
C TRP A 68 9.57 19.83 19.40
N LEU A 69 9.54 20.82 18.53
CA LEU A 69 8.30 21.54 18.18
C LEU A 69 7.25 20.61 17.58
N LEU A 70 7.63 19.74 16.66
CA LEU A 70 6.75 18.74 16.07
C LEU A 70 6.19 17.77 17.11
N ASN A 71 7.00 17.40 18.14
CA ASN A 71 6.54 16.54 19.23
C ASN A 71 5.46 17.22 20.07
N GLU A 72 5.61 18.51 20.39
CA GLU A 72 4.60 19.27 21.14
C GLU A 72 3.28 19.44 20.39
N LEU A 73 3.35 19.55 19.04
CA LEU A 73 2.19 19.78 18.19
C LEU A 73 1.52 18.49 17.70
N SER A 74 2.22 17.36 17.71
CA SER A 74 1.73 16.10 17.18
C SER A 74 0.94 15.29 18.22
N SER A 75 0.01 14.49 17.73
CA SER A 75 -0.72 13.54 18.56
C SER A 75 -1.20 12.34 17.74
N PRO A 76 -0.93 11.10 18.16
CA PRO A 76 -1.44 9.91 17.48
C PRO A 76 -2.96 9.74 17.64
N TYR A 77 -3.60 10.56 18.46
CA TYR A 77 -5.04 10.56 18.73
C TYR A 77 -5.73 11.87 18.31
N GLY A 78 -4.99 12.80 17.76
CA GLY A 78 -5.46 14.10 17.32
C GLY A 78 -6.20 14.09 15.99
N ASP A 79 -6.25 15.27 15.38
CA ASP A 79 -6.75 15.40 14.00
C ASP A 79 -5.80 14.72 12.98
N THR A 80 -6.19 14.73 11.71
CA THR A 80 -5.44 14.07 10.64
C THR A 80 -4.01 14.58 10.53
N HIS A 81 -3.80 15.89 10.64
CA HIS A 81 -2.47 16.50 10.56
C HIS A 81 -1.60 16.13 11.77
N GLN A 82 -2.17 16.14 12.96
CA GLN A 82 -1.47 15.76 14.20
C GLN A 82 -1.05 14.27 14.16
N ARG A 83 -1.92 13.39 13.69
CA ARG A 83 -1.61 11.95 13.58
C ARG A 83 -0.53 11.69 12.54
N LEU A 84 -0.67 12.28 11.34
CA LEU A 84 0.33 12.15 10.28
C LEU A 84 1.69 12.65 10.74
N THR A 85 1.71 13.83 11.39
CA THR A 85 2.92 14.41 11.98
C THR A 85 3.57 13.46 12.99
N ALA A 86 2.80 12.82 13.86
CA ALA A 86 3.32 11.87 14.84
C ALA A 86 4.02 10.67 14.18
N TYR A 87 3.49 10.16 13.07
CA TYR A 87 4.10 9.04 12.36
C TYR A 87 5.38 9.44 11.61
N PHE A 88 5.38 10.57 10.92
CA PHE A 88 6.58 11.08 10.24
C PHE A 88 7.67 11.50 11.24
N LEU A 89 7.32 12.12 12.35
CA LEU A 89 8.28 12.48 13.40
C LEU A 89 8.97 11.24 13.98
N ARG A 90 8.23 10.16 14.24
CA ARG A 90 8.82 8.89 14.70
C ARG A 90 9.84 8.34 13.70
N ALA A 91 9.55 8.43 12.42
CA ALA A 91 10.46 7.98 11.38
C ALA A 91 11.73 8.87 11.31
N LEU A 92 11.59 10.20 11.42
CA LEU A 92 12.74 11.13 11.49
C LEU A 92 13.61 10.89 12.75
N LEU A 93 12.99 10.65 13.91
CA LEU A 93 13.69 10.28 15.13
C LEU A 93 14.44 8.95 14.98
N ALA A 94 13.82 7.96 14.36
CA ALA A 94 14.46 6.67 14.09
C ALA A 94 15.65 6.78 13.13
N LEU A 95 15.54 7.64 12.12
CA LEU A 95 16.63 7.96 11.21
C LEU A 95 17.79 8.64 11.95
N SER A 96 17.51 9.69 12.71
CA SER A 96 18.52 10.49 13.44
C SER A 96 19.22 9.70 14.53
N SER A 97 18.54 8.74 15.18
CA SER A 97 19.10 7.89 16.23
C SER A 97 19.68 6.57 15.71
N SER A 98 19.72 6.35 14.41
CA SER A 98 20.14 5.07 13.78
C SER A 98 19.39 3.85 14.32
N SER A 99 18.15 4.04 14.79
CA SER A 99 17.32 2.99 15.39
C SER A 99 16.27 2.40 14.42
N ALA A 100 16.34 2.76 13.14
CA ALA A 100 15.35 2.38 12.12
C ALA A 100 15.11 0.86 12.06
N THR A 101 16.16 0.05 12.01
CA THR A 101 16.05 -1.42 11.94
C THR A 101 15.33 -2.01 13.16
N SER A 102 15.62 -1.51 14.36
CA SER A 102 14.96 -1.97 15.59
C SER A 102 13.50 -1.52 15.63
N SER A 103 13.22 -0.30 15.19
CA SER A 103 11.87 0.26 15.09
C SER A 103 11.00 -0.52 14.09
N LEU A 104 11.52 -0.80 12.89
CA LEU A 104 10.82 -1.62 11.88
C LEU A 104 10.52 -3.03 12.40
N ARG A 105 11.48 -3.68 13.08
CA ARG A 105 11.25 -4.99 13.71
C ARG A 105 10.18 -4.92 14.80
N ALA A 106 10.19 -3.88 15.62
CA ALA A 106 9.20 -3.69 16.68
C ALA A 106 7.80 -3.48 16.11
N LEU A 107 7.67 -2.67 15.04
CA LEU A 107 6.40 -2.45 14.34
C LEU A 107 5.89 -3.72 13.66
N ALA A 108 6.77 -4.50 13.02
CA ALA A 108 6.40 -5.78 12.43
C ALA A 108 5.90 -6.76 13.50
N ALA A 109 6.65 -6.94 14.59
CA ALA A 109 6.29 -7.83 15.69
C ALA A 109 4.99 -7.37 16.41
N ALA A 110 4.74 -6.08 16.52
CA ALA A 110 3.48 -5.56 17.05
C ALA A 110 2.31 -5.84 16.10
N GLY A 111 2.54 -5.69 14.80
CA GLY A 111 1.56 -6.04 13.77
C GLY A 111 1.17 -7.52 13.83
N ASP A 112 2.15 -8.42 13.88
CA ASP A 112 1.92 -9.86 13.90
C ASP A 112 1.19 -10.34 15.15
N ARG A 113 1.52 -9.78 16.33
CA ARG A 113 0.82 -10.10 17.59
C ARG A 113 -0.65 -9.72 17.60
N ASN A 114 -1.00 -8.64 16.92
CA ASN A 114 -2.35 -8.07 16.91
C ASN A 114 -3.18 -8.51 15.71
N ARG A 115 -2.60 -9.22 14.74
CA ARG A 115 -3.27 -9.69 13.54
C ARG A 115 -3.82 -11.10 13.74
N SER A 116 -5.14 -11.19 13.84
CA SER A 116 -5.84 -12.42 13.46
C SER A 116 -6.26 -12.30 11.99
N PHE A 117 -6.38 -13.42 11.30
CA PHE A 117 -6.93 -13.45 9.93
C PHE A 117 -8.29 -12.75 9.87
N GLU A 118 -9.15 -13.03 10.84
CA GLU A 118 -10.49 -12.47 10.88
C GLU A 118 -10.48 -10.94 11.06
N SER A 119 -9.57 -10.39 11.89
CA SER A 119 -9.44 -8.94 12.04
C SER A 119 -8.91 -8.28 10.78
N THR A 120 -7.91 -8.87 10.12
CA THR A 120 -7.32 -8.36 8.88
C THR A 120 -8.35 -8.39 7.73
N ARG A 121 -9.06 -9.51 7.60
CA ARG A 121 -10.14 -9.65 6.61
C ARG A 121 -11.25 -8.62 6.85
N ARG A 122 -11.68 -8.44 8.09
CA ARG A 122 -12.71 -7.43 8.44
C ARG A 122 -12.25 -6.02 8.08
N THR A 123 -11.01 -5.65 8.40
CA THR A 123 -10.44 -4.35 8.02
C THR A 123 -10.42 -4.19 6.50
N ALA A 124 -9.96 -5.19 5.75
CA ALA A 124 -9.92 -5.14 4.28
C ALA A 124 -11.34 -4.98 3.69
N LEU A 125 -12.31 -5.79 4.13
CA LEU A 125 -13.69 -5.69 3.65
C LEU A 125 -14.32 -4.34 4.03
N ARG A 126 -14.09 -3.88 5.25
CA ARG A 126 -14.63 -2.57 5.67
C ARG A 126 -14.00 -1.43 4.88
N PHE A 127 -12.71 -1.50 4.56
CA PHE A 127 -12.07 -0.51 3.69
C PHE A 127 -12.70 -0.50 2.29
N GLN A 128 -12.94 -1.67 1.71
CA GLN A 128 -13.63 -1.79 0.41
C GLN A 128 -15.07 -1.27 0.43
N ASP A 129 -15.77 -1.39 1.56
CA ASP A 129 -17.14 -0.86 1.70
C ASP A 129 -17.19 0.68 1.69
N VAL A 130 -16.17 1.34 2.24
CA VAL A 130 -16.20 2.79 2.48
C VAL A 130 -15.27 3.60 1.58
N SER A 131 -14.36 2.95 0.86
CA SER A 131 -13.37 3.57 -0.02
C SER A 131 -13.16 2.77 -1.30
N PRO A 132 -13.07 3.43 -2.47
CA PRO A 132 -12.74 2.77 -3.74
C PRO A 132 -11.26 2.42 -3.87
N TRP A 133 -10.41 2.73 -2.91
CA TRP A 133 -8.95 2.59 -2.99
C TRP A 133 -8.48 1.22 -3.51
N CYS A 134 -9.10 0.15 -3.04
CA CYS A 134 -8.80 -1.21 -3.51
C CYS A 134 -9.76 -1.67 -4.62
N THR A 135 -11.06 -1.37 -4.47
CA THR A 135 -12.10 -1.89 -5.37
C THR A 135 -12.03 -1.32 -6.77
N PHE A 136 -11.50 -0.11 -6.93
CA PHE A 136 -11.25 0.50 -8.24
C PHE A 136 -10.35 -0.39 -9.12
N GLY A 137 -9.21 -0.80 -8.57
CA GLY A 137 -8.30 -1.71 -9.25
C GLY A 137 -8.91 -3.09 -9.53
N HIS A 138 -9.73 -3.60 -8.60
CA HIS A 138 -10.43 -4.88 -8.79
C HIS A 138 -11.42 -4.83 -9.96
N VAL A 139 -12.22 -3.76 -10.06
CA VAL A 139 -13.18 -3.60 -11.16
C VAL A 139 -12.45 -3.46 -12.49
N ALA A 140 -11.43 -2.59 -12.57
CA ALA A 140 -10.63 -2.41 -13.78
C ALA A 140 -9.97 -3.72 -14.24
N SER A 141 -9.34 -4.46 -13.32
CA SER A 141 -8.67 -5.72 -13.64
C SER A 141 -9.66 -6.81 -14.02
N ASN A 142 -10.78 -6.94 -13.28
CA ASN A 142 -11.79 -7.94 -13.59
C ASN A 142 -12.38 -7.74 -15.00
N GLY A 143 -12.78 -6.52 -15.34
CA GLY A 143 -13.32 -6.19 -16.65
C GLY A 143 -12.31 -6.52 -17.76
N ALA A 144 -11.08 -6.02 -17.65
CA ALA A 144 -10.04 -6.28 -18.64
C ALA A 144 -9.70 -7.77 -18.80
N ILE A 145 -9.66 -8.55 -17.70
CA ILE A 145 -9.42 -10.01 -17.75
C ILE A 145 -10.60 -10.72 -18.41
N LEU A 146 -11.83 -10.34 -18.06
CA LEU A 146 -13.04 -10.94 -18.62
C LEU A 146 -13.10 -10.74 -20.14
N GLU A 147 -12.79 -9.54 -20.63
CA GLU A 147 -12.76 -9.22 -22.06
C GLU A 147 -11.64 -9.98 -22.79
N ALA A 148 -10.42 -9.94 -22.23
CA ALA A 148 -9.27 -10.58 -22.87
C ALA A 148 -9.37 -12.11 -22.94
N LEU A 149 -10.17 -12.72 -22.07
CA LEU A 149 -10.39 -14.17 -22.00
C LEU A 149 -11.79 -14.57 -22.49
N GLU A 150 -12.45 -13.71 -23.25
CA GLU A 150 -13.73 -14.04 -23.83
C GLU A 150 -13.61 -15.21 -24.82
N GLY A 151 -14.55 -16.16 -24.74
CA GLY A 151 -14.56 -17.36 -25.61
C GLY A 151 -13.56 -18.45 -25.24
N GLU A 152 -12.68 -18.23 -24.26
CA GLU A 152 -11.76 -19.26 -23.79
C GLU A 152 -12.50 -20.29 -22.92
N PRO A 153 -12.44 -21.59 -23.23
CA PRO A 153 -13.13 -22.63 -22.44
C PRO A 153 -12.42 -22.95 -21.11
N PHE A 154 -11.15 -22.60 -21.00
CA PHE A 154 -10.36 -22.79 -19.79
C PHE A 154 -9.57 -21.52 -19.47
N LEU A 155 -9.87 -20.94 -18.32
CA LEU A 155 -9.23 -19.74 -17.80
C LEU A 155 -8.22 -20.11 -16.71
N HIS A 156 -7.01 -19.62 -16.80
CA HIS A 156 -6.03 -19.68 -15.73
C HIS A 156 -5.65 -18.27 -15.29
N ILE A 157 -5.92 -17.93 -14.04
CA ILE A 157 -5.51 -16.67 -13.44
C ILE A 157 -4.36 -16.95 -12.47
N LEU A 158 -3.22 -16.31 -12.71
CA LEU A 158 -2.12 -16.22 -11.77
C LEU A 158 -2.25 -14.90 -11.00
N ASP A 159 -2.64 -15.00 -9.74
CA ASP A 159 -2.86 -13.86 -8.86
C ASP A 159 -1.64 -13.64 -7.96
N LEU A 160 -0.93 -12.55 -8.21
CA LEU A 160 0.23 -12.11 -7.43
C LEU A 160 -0.17 -11.03 -6.41
N SER A 161 -1.45 -10.71 -6.32
CA SER A 161 -1.95 -9.67 -5.43
C SER A 161 -1.91 -10.09 -3.96
N ASN A 162 -1.70 -9.12 -3.07
CA ASN A 162 -1.78 -9.33 -1.62
C ASN A 162 -3.15 -8.91 -1.05
N THR A 163 -4.24 -9.27 -1.74
CA THR A 163 -5.60 -8.81 -1.43
C THR A 163 -6.47 -9.86 -0.73
N PHE A 164 -5.89 -10.94 -0.23
CA PHE A 164 -6.62 -12.08 0.35
C PHE A 164 -7.74 -12.61 -0.57
N CYS A 165 -7.54 -12.52 -1.89
CA CYS A 165 -8.51 -12.98 -2.89
C CYS A 165 -9.89 -12.32 -2.79
N THR A 166 -9.99 -11.11 -2.24
CA THR A 166 -11.27 -10.38 -2.11
C THR A 166 -11.82 -9.89 -3.46
N GLN A 167 -11.00 -9.87 -4.50
CA GLN A 167 -11.36 -9.54 -5.87
C GLN A 167 -12.23 -10.63 -6.53
N TRP A 168 -11.98 -11.90 -6.23
CA TRP A 168 -12.47 -13.03 -7.04
C TRP A 168 -13.95 -13.38 -6.88
N PRO A 169 -14.65 -13.10 -5.76
CA PRO A 169 -16.10 -13.29 -5.71
C PRO A 169 -16.84 -12.51 -6.80
N THR A 170 -16.53 -11.23 -7.01
CA THR A 170 -17.17 -10.40 -8.05
C THR A 170 -16.79 -10.86 -9.46
N PHE A 171 -15.57 -11.37 -9.66
CA PHE A 171 -15.19 -11.99 -10.93
C PHE A 171 -16.01 -13.25 -11.23
N LEU A 172 -16.22 -14.13 -10.23
CA LEU A 172 -17.04 -15.35 -10.37
C LEU A 172 -18.50 -14.99 -10.67
N GLU A 173 -19.05 -13.96 -10.03
CA GLU A 173 -20.40 -13.47 -10.33
C GLU A 173 -20.51 -12.99 -11.77
N ALA A 174 -19.59 -12.15 -12.22
CA ALA A 174 -19.56 -11.66 -13.60
C ALA A 174 -19.40 -12.81 -14.61
N LEU A 175 -18.57 -13.81 -14.29
CA LEU A 175 -18.38 -14.97 -15.15
C LEU A 175 -19.65 -15.84 -15.25
N ALA A 176 -20.42 -15.94 -14.16
CA ALA A 176 -21.68 -16.68 -14.13
C ALA A 176 -22.82 -16.02 -14.90
N THR A 177 -22.75 -14.70 -15.14
CA THR A 177 -23.77 -13.96 -15.91
C THR A 177 -23.56 -14.04 -17.42
N ARG A 178 -22.42 -14.60 -17.90
CA ARG A 178 -22.16 -14.76 -19.33
C ARG A 178 -23.12 -15.75 -19.96
N SER A 179 -23.53 -15.44 -21.18
CA SER A 179 -24.32 -16.36 -22.01
C SER A 179 -23.44 -17.51 -22.52
N GLY A 180 -23.87 -18.74 -22.37
CA GLY A 180 -23.17 -19.93 -22.83
C GLY A 180 -22.71 -20.85 -21.71
N ASP A 181 -21.92 -21.89 -22.06
CA ASP A 181 -21.34 -22.79 -21.05
C ASP A 181 -20.28 -22.08 -20.21
N ALA A 182 -20.39 -22.24 -18.89
CA ALA A 182 -19.43 -21.63 -17.96
C ALA A 182 -18.02 -22.20 -18.17
N PRO A 183 -17.00 -21.36 -18.43
CA PRO A 183 -15.64 -21.84 -18.60
C PRO A 183 -15.10 -22.45 -17.31
N ARG A 184 -14.15 -23.37 -17.43
CA ARG A 184 -13.41 -23.85 -16.27
C ARG A 184 -12.39 -22.82 -15.83
N LEU A 185 -12.44 -22.39 -14.56
CA LEU A 185 -11.52 -21.42 -13.97
C LEU A 185 -10.52 -22.09 -13.02
N ARG A 186 -9.23 -21.88 -13.26
CA ARG A 186 -8.16 -22.13 -12.29
C ARG A 186 -7.64 -20.81 -11.76
N LEU A 187 -7.62 -20.66 -10.44
CA LEU A 187 -6.99 -19.54 -9.74
C LEU A 187 -5.77 -20.05 -8.98
N THR A 188 -4.59 -19.58 -9.38
CA THR A 188 -3.33 -19.78 -8.65
C THR A 188 -3.00 -18.50 -7.93
N ALA A 189 -3.11 -18.47 -6.60
CA ALA A 189 -2.86 -17.28 -5.79
C ALA A 189 -1.59 -17.45 -4.96
N VAL A 190 -0.73 -16.41 -4.97
CA VAL A 190 0.52 -16.37 -4.22
C VAL A 190 0.28 -15.68 -2.87
N PHE A 191 0.76 -16.31 -1.80
CA PHE A 191 0.65 -15.82 -0.42
C PHE A 191 2.05 -15.70 0.19
N GLY A 192 2.37 -14.54 0.78
CA GLY A 192 3.57 -14.36 1.60
C GLY A 192 3.30 -14.66 3.08
N GLY A 193 4.32 -15.20 3.77
CA GLY A 193 4.27 -15.45 5.21
C GLY A 193 3.74 -16.84 5.60
N ALA A 194 4.53 -17.58 6.38
CA ALA A 194 4.19 -18.93 6.85
C ALA A 194 2.87 -18.97 7.64
N ALA A 195 2.53 -17.88 8.35
CA ALA A 195 1.28 -17.74 9.09
C ALA A 195 0.03 -17.76 8.18
N LEU A 196 0.18 -17.50 6.89
CA LEU A 196 -0.95 -17.45 5.95
C LEU A 196 -1.32 -18.79 5.34
N HIS A 197 -0.62 -19.89 5.66
CA HIS A 197 -0.93 -21.20 5.09
C HIS A 197 -2.37 -21.67 5.42
N GLN A 198 -2.77 -21.59 6.68
CA GLN A 198 -4.13 -21.94 7.11
C GLN A 198 -5.17 -20.99 6.49
N VAL A 199 -4.83 -19.72 6.41
CA VAL A 199 -5.65 -18.66 5.79
C VAL A 199 -5.91 -18.95 4.32
N ALA A 200 -4.88 -19.27 3.54
CA ALA A 200 -5.00 -19.60 2.12
C ALA A 200 -5.93 -20.82 1.90
N LYS A 201 -5.84 -21.81 2.78
CA LYS A 201 -6.71 -22.99 2.76
C LYS A 201 -8.18 -22.64 2.99
N GLU A 202 -8.45 -21.77 3.97
CA GLU A 202 -9.81 -21.29 4.26
C GLU A 202 -10.38 -20.44 3.12
N ILE A 203 -9.58 -19.54 2.56
CA ILE A 203 -9.95 -18.74 1.40
C ILE A 203 -10.32 -19.65 0.24
N GLY A 204 -9.47 -20.63 -0.09
CA GLY A 204 -9.72 -21.59 -1.16
C GLY A 204 -11.01 -22.38 -0.95
N ALA A 205 -11.30 -22.82 0.29
CA ALA A 205 -12.54 -23.53 0.60
C ALA A 205 -13.79 -22.62 0.40
N ARG A 206 -13.71 -21.37 0.82
CA ARG A 206 -14.80 -20.38 0.65
C ARG A 206 -15.04 -20.06 -0.84
N LEU A 207 -13.97 -19.82 -1.61
CA LEU A 207 -14.07 -19.56 -3.06
C LEU A 207 -14.63 -20.77 -3.81
N LYS A 208 -14.19 -22.00 -3.50
CA LYS A 208 -14.74 -23.22 -4.09
C LYS A 208 -16.23 -23.39 -3.80
N LYS A 209 -16.66 -23.08 -2.57
CA LYS A 209 -18.09 -23.10 -2.22
C LYS A 209 -18.87 -22.06 -3.01
N PHE A 210 -18.35 -20.86 -3.12
CA PHE A 210 -18.99 -19.75 -3.84
C PHE A 210 -19.06 -20.05 -5.35
N ALA A 211 -17.97 -20.48 -5.98
CA ALA A 211 -17.93 -20.88 -7.40
C ALA A 211 -18.96 -21.99 -7.71
N ARG A 212 -19.13 -22.97 -6.80
CA ARG A 212 -20.14 -24.01 -6.94
C ARG A 212 -21.56 -23.43 -6.94
N LEU A 213 -21.84 -22.44 -6.08
CA LEU A 213 -23.14 -21.76 -6.06
C LEU A 213 -23.39 -20.98 -7.36
N MET A 214 -22.33 -20.44 -7.97
CA MET A 214 -22.39 -19.73 -9.24
C MET A 214 -22.39 -20.67 -10.47
N GLY A 215 -22.29 -22.00 -10.27
CA GLY A 215 -22.24 -22.95 -11.38
C GLY A 215 -20.91 -22.99 -12.14
N ILE A 216 -19.84 -22.42 -11.60
CA ILE A 216 -18.52 -22.32 -12.23
C ILE A 216 -17.63 -23.51 -11.84
N PRO A 217 -17.13 -24.33 -12.80
CA PRO A 217 -16.10 -25.33 -12.53
C PRO A 217 -14.79 -24.64 -12.09
N PHE A 218 -14.41 -24.79 -10.82
CA PHE A 218 -13.37 -23.97 -10.20
C PHE A 218 -12.29 -24.82 -9.51
N ASP A 219 -11.03 -24.49 -9.81
CA ASP A 219 -9.86 -25.04 -9.14
C ASP A 219 -9.03 -23.93 -8.48
N PHE A 220 -8.65 -24.15 -7.21
CA PHE A 220 -7.86 -23.17 -6.43
C PHE A 220 -6.53 -23.80 -6.01
N ARG A 221 -5.44 -23.14 -6.36
CA ARG A 221 -4.08 -23.47 -5.95
C ARG A 221 -3.48 -22.30 -5.15
N ALA A 222 -3.14 -22.55 -3.90
CA ALA A 222 -2.34 -21.62 -3.10
C ALA A 222 -0.85 -21.93 -3.28
N VAL A 223 -0.05 -20.89 -3.48
CA VAL A 223 1.41 -20.96 -3.54
C VAL A 223 1.95 -20.08 -2.42
N HIS A 224 2.85 -20.61 -1.62
CA HIS A 224 3.49 -19.88 -0.55
C HIS A 224 4.88 -19.41 -1.00
N HIS A 225 5.14 -18.13 -0.85
CA HIS A 225 6.43 -17.55 -1.18
C HIS A 225 6.78 -16.46 -0.16
N ASP A 226 7.84 -16.71 0.61
CA ASP A 226 8.36 -15.79 1.60
C ASP A 226 9.60 -15.12 1.02
N GLY A 227 9.44 -13.98 0.40
CA GLY A 227 10.57 -13.27 -0.18
C GLY A 227 10.17 -12.30 -1.28
N ASP A 228 11.14 -11.92 -2.07
CA ASP A 228 10.94 -11.04 -3.20
C ASP A 228 10.10 -11.72 -4.29
N PRO A 229 8.97 -11.14 -4.71
CA PRO A 229 8.14 -11.67 -5.78
C PRO A 229 8.90 -11.95 -7.09
N ALA A 230 10.02 -11.27 -7.33
CA ALA A 230 10.87 -11.51 -8.50
C ALA A 230 11.62 -12.86 -8.47
N GLU A 231 11.66 -13.54 -7.31
CA GLU A 231 12.27 -14.87 -7.15
C GLU A 231 11.30 -16.03 -7.36
N LEU A 232 10.04 -15.75 -7.66
CA LEU A 232 9.03 -16.77 -7.96
C LEU A 232 9.43 -17.58 -9.20
N ASP A 233 9.25 -18.90 -9.12
CA ASP A 233 9.34 -19.78 -10.29
C ASP A 233 8.08 -19.64 -11.15
N PHE A 234 8.04 -18.57 -11.93
CA PHE A 234 6.91 -18.26 -12.81
C PHE A 234 6.59 -19.36 -13.81
N GLU A 235 7.59 -20.12 -14.30
CA GLU A 235 7.37 -21.19 -15.27
C GLU A 235 6.56 -22.33 -14.67
N SER A 236 6.83 -22.69 -13.43
CA SER A 236 6.04 -23.70 -12.70
C SER A 236 4.63 -23.21 -12.36
N LEU A 237 4.45 -21.89 -12.21
CA LEU A 237 3.16 -21.28 -11.85
C LEU A 237 2.25 -21.12 -13.08
N GLY A 238 2.82 -20.80 -14.24
CA GLY A 238 2.08 -20.62 -15.50
C GLY A 238 1.59 -21.95 -16.11
N GLY A 239 1.91 -23.09 -15.49
CA GLY A 239 1.43 -24.40 -15.94
C GLY A 239 2.36 -25.10 -16.93
N GLY A 240 3.70 -24.87 -16.79
CA GLY A 240 4.82 -25.48 -17.53
C GLY A 240 4.40 -26.24 -18.79
N GLY A 241 4.62 -25.67 -19.96
CA GLY A 241 4.47 -26.15 -21.33
C GLY A 241 4.03 -27.57 -21.67
N THR A 242 3.24 -28.22 -20.84
CA THR A 242 2.68 -29.51 -21.21
C THR A 242 1.51 -29.29 -22.18
N ALA A 243 1.68 -29.77 -23.38
CA ALA A 243 0.67 -29.85 -24.43
C ALA A 243 -0.65 -30.55 -24.00
N ALA A 244 -0.77 -30.95 -22.73
CA ALA A 244 -1.93 -31.58 -22.12
C ALA A 244 -3.00 -30.62 -21.59
N SER A 245 -2.69 -29.30 -21.46
CA SER A 245 -3.69 -28.26 -21.21
C SER A 245 -3.87 -27.46 -22.50
N GLY A 246 -4.67 -27.99 -23.42
CA GLY A 246 -4.94 -27.32 -24.71
C GLY A 246 -5.31 -25.86 -24.48
N GLY A 247 -4.38 -24.95 -24.79
CA GLY A 247 -4.63 -23.52 -24.99
C GLY A 247 -5.36 -22.78 -23.86
N ALA A 248 -4.98 -22.97 -22.59
CA ALA A 248 -5.57 -22.18 -21.49
C ALA A 248 -5.31 -20.69 -21.70
N GLY A 249 -6.36 -19.86 -21.63
CA GLY A 249 -6.23 -18.43 -21.54
C GLY A 249 -5.60 -18.03 -20.21
N LEU A 250 -4.30 -17.67 -20.19
CA LEU A 250 -3.57 -17.23 -19.00
C LEU A 250 -3.71 -15.72 -18.82
N ALA A 251 -4.20 -15.31 -17.68
CA ALA A 251 -4.10 -13.94 -17.17
C ALA A 251 -3.19 -13.87 -15.97
N VAL A 252 -2.41 -12.79 -15.85
CA VAL A 252 -1.63 -12.48 -14.65
C VAL A 252 -2.19 -11.21 -14.02
N ASN A 253 -2.51 -11.26 -12.73
CA ASN A 253 -3.06 -10.16 -11.96
C ASN A 253 -2.06 -9.69 -10.91
N CYS A 254 -1.62 -8.43 -11.02
CA CYS A 254 -0.68 -7.79 -10.11
C CYS A 254 -1.38 -6.60 -9.45
N VAL A 255 -1.74 -6.72 -8.17
CA VAL A 255 -2.36 -5.62 -7.41
C VAL A 255 -1.49 -5.33 -6.19
N ASN A 256 -0.90 -4.13 -6.16
CA ASN A 256 0.02 -3.68 -5.11
C ASN A 256 1.15 -4.69 -4.83
N THR A 257 1.74 -5.23 -5.89
CA THR A 257 2.76 -6.28 -5.83
C THR A 257 4.12 -5.80 -6.31
N LEU A 258 4.12 -5.02 -7.40
CA LEU A 258 5.35 -4.70 -8.11
C LEU A 258 6.22 -3.71 -7.33
N HIS A 259 5.63 -2.77 -6.59
CA HIS A 259 6.38 -1.87 -5.73
C HIS A 259 7.06 -2.60 -4.56
N GLY A 260 6.57 -3.78 -4.17
CA GLY A 260 7.18 -4.65 -3.16
C GLY A 260 8.51 -5.27 -3.60
N VAL A 261 8.86 -5.21 -4.89
CA VAL A 261 10.17 -5.64 -5.41
C VAL A 261 11.19 -4.52 -5.17
N PRO A 262 12.30 -4.77 -4.43
CA PRO A 262 13.07 -3.68 -3.82
C PRO A 262 13.93 -2.85 -4.79
N SER A 263 14.30 -3.35 -5.97
CA SER A 263 15.14 -2.59 -6.90
C SER A 263 14.57 -2.53 -8.32
N GLY A 264 14.91 -1.47 -9.05
CA GLY A 264 14.46 -1.30 -10.42
C GLY A 264 14.93 -2.40 -11.37
N GLU A 265 16.15 -2.92 -11.19
CA GLU A 265 16.65 -4.05 -11.96
C GLU A 265 15.82 -5.32 -11.73
N ARG A 266 15.48 -5.61 -10.47
CA ARG A 266 14.62 -6.77 -10.13
C ARG A 266 13.19 -6.59 -10.62
N ARG A 267 12.65 -5.36 -10.61
CA ARG A 267 11.35 -5.03 -11.22
C ARG A 267 11.35 -5.30 -12.72
N ASN A 268 12.41 -4.92 -13.41
CA ASN A 268 12.59 -5.22 -14.84
C ASN A 268 12.70 -6.73 -15.09
N ALA A 269 13.45 -7.45 -14.26
CA ALA A 269 13.56 -8.90 -14.35
C ALA A 269 12.22 -9.61 -14.12
N MET A 270 11.43 -9.14 -13.17
CA MET A 270 10.07 -9.63 -12.93
C MET A 270 9.14 -9.40 -14.14
N ALA A 271 9.12 -8.19 -14.69
CA ALA A 271 8.35 -7.89 -15.90
C ALA A 271 8.75 -8.78 -17.09
N ALA A 272 10.06 -9.02 -17.27
CA ALA A 272 10.56 -9.94 -18.28
C ALA A 272 10.16 -11.41 -18.00
N ALA A 273 10.10 -11.83 -16.73
CA ALA A 273 9.64 -13.15 -16.35
C ALA A 273 8.13 -13.34 -16.67
N LEU A 274 7.31 -12.34 -16.35
CA LEU A 274 5.89 -12.32 -16.73
C LEU A 274 5.72 -12.43 -18.26
N ARG A 275 6.58 -11.75 -19.03
CA ARG A 275 6.54 -11.83 -20.49
C ARG A 275 6.81 -13.23 -21.04
N ARG A 276 7.74 -14.00 -20.41
CA ARG A 276 8.04 -15.39 -20.80
C ARG A 276 6.86 -16.34 -20.63
N LEU A 277 5.95 -16.07 -19.68
CA LEU A 277 4.71 -16.85 -19.51
C LEU A 277 3.77 -16.75 -20.71
N ARG A 278 3.95 -15.78 -21.61
CA ARG A 278 3.07 -15.51 -22.76
C ARG A 278 1.59 -15.38 -22.36
N PRO A 279 1.26 -14.59 -21.34
CA PRO A 279 -0.13 -14.43 -20.92
C PRO A 279 -0.95 -13.75 -22.03
N LYS A 280 -2.26 -13.99 -22.05
CA LYS A 280 -3.19 -13.22 -22.90
C LYS A 280 -3.24 -11.77 -22.42
N ILE A 281 -3.19 -11.57 -21.09
CA ILE A 281 -3.25 -10.26 -20.44
C ILE A 281 -2.46 -10.27 -19.13
N VAL A 282 -1.86 -9.13 -18.83
CA VAL A 282 -1.33 -8.78 -17.48
C VAL A 282 -2.07 -7.54 -17.02
N THR A 283 -2.71 -7.58 -15.86
CA THR A 283 -3.27 -6.40 -15.21
C THR A 283 -2.31 -5.92 -14.13
N VAL A 284 -2.09 -4.61 -14.09
CA VAL A 284 -1.21 -3.96 -13.10
C VAL A 284 -2.01 -2.86 -12.42
N VAL A 285 -2.15 -2.99 -11.11
CA VAL A 285 -2.77 -1.98 -10.25
C VAL A 285 -1.76 -1.63 -9.16
N GLU A 286 -1.33 -0.37 -9.12
CA GLU A 286 -0.33 0.10 -8.16
C GLU A 286 -0.73 1.44 -7.56
N GLU A 287 -0.40 1.64 -6.30
CA GLU A 287 -0.40 2.96 -5.69
C GLU A 287 0.71 3.80 -6.33
N VAL A 288 0.42 5.07 -6.63
CA VAL A 288 1.33 5.91 -7.41
C VAL A 288 1.94 7.03 -6.58
N ALA A 289 3.26 7.05 -6.54
CA ALA A 289 4.09 8.11 -5.99
C ALA A 289 5.47 8.06 -6.66
N ASP A 290 6.17 9.18 -6.74
CA ASP A 290 7.50 9.23 -7.36
C ASP A 290 8.61 8.92 -6.34
N LEU A 291 8.62 7.65 -5.89
CA LEU A 291 9.55 7.11 -4.88
C LEU A 291 10.49 6.05 -5.48
N ARG A 292 10.85 6.20 -6.75
CA ARG A 292 11.64 5.22 -7.50
C ARG A 292 12.93 4.84 -6.76
N PRO A 293 13.30 3.54 -6.76
CA PRO A 293 14.53 3.07 -6.10
C PRO A 293 15.79 3.75 -6.64
N GLU A 294 15.83 4.06 -7.93
CA GLU A 294 16.97 4.67 -8.62
C GLU A 294 17.19 6.14 -8.22
N GLU A 295 16.18 6.82 -7.71
CA GLU A 295 16.21 8.23 -7.32
C GLU A 295 16.26 8.45 -5.81
N CYS A 296 16.58 7.40 -5.03
CA CYS A 296 16.61 7.49 -3.57
C CYS A 296 17.74 8.37 -2.99
N GLY A 297 18.66 8.87 -3.84
CA GLY A 297 19.75 9.77 -3.40
C GLY A 297 19.28 11.16 -2.94
N ASP A 298 18.09 11.60 -3.35
CA ASP A 298 17.48 12.85 -2.87
C ASP A 298 16.47 12.57 -1.76
N PHE A 299 16.95 12.60 -0.52
CA PHE A 299 16.12 12.36 0.66
C PHE A 299 14.98 13.37 0.79
N ALA A 300 15.25 14.67 0.58
CA ALA A 300 14.26 15.72 0.76
C ALA A 300 13.10 15.57 -0.24
N ARG A 301 13.40 15.24 -1.49
CA ARG A 301 12.40 14.95 -2.52
C ARG A 301 11.59 13.68 -2.18
N SER A 302 12.26 12.58 -1.80
CA SER A 302 11.58 11.34 -1.40
C SER A 302 10.69 11.54 -0.19
N PHE A 303 11.14 12.34 0.78
CA PHE A 303 10.35 12.68 1.96
C PHE A 303 9.11 13.51 1.59
N ALA A 304 9.27 14.55 0.78
CA ALA A 304 8.16 15.39 0.34
C ALA A 304 7.11 14.58 -0.43
N GLU A 305 7.54 13.68 -1.30
CA GLU A 305 6.63 12.82 -2.07
C GLU A 305 5.91 11.79 -1.18
N SER A 306 6.61 11.22 -0.20
CA SER A 306 6.01 10.35 0.82
C SER A 306 4.96 11.10 1.62
N LEU A 307 5.28 12.31 2.06
CA LEU A 307 4.37 13.16 2.82
C LEU A 307 3.11 13.50 2.00
N ARG A 308 3.30 13.89 0.72
CA ARG A 308 2.19 14.16 -0.20
C ARG A 308 1.25 12.95 -0.34
N PHE A 309 1.82 11.76 -0.58
CA PHE A 309 1.04 10.53 -0.75
C PHE A 309 0.26 10.17 0.51
N PHE A 310 0.93 10.13 1.67
CA PHE A 310 0.27 9.77 2.92
C PHE A 310 -0.70 10.83 3.42
N THR A 311 -0.52 12.10 3.07
CA THR A 311 -1.52 13.16 3.34
C THR A 311 -2.84 12.82 2.64
N ALA A 312 -2.81 12.47 1.35
CA ALA A 312 -4.03 12.06 0.64
C ALA A 312 -4.62 10.78 1.20
N TYR A 313 -3.79 9.81 1.57
CA TYR A 313 -4.25 8.56 2.17
C TYR A 313 -4.97 8.79 3.51
N PHE A 314 -4.36 9.53 4.43
CA PHE A 314 -4.94 9.85 5.74
C PHE A 314 -6.20 10.71 5.64
N ASP A 315 -6.22 11.68 4.73
CA ASP A 315 -7.39 12.51 4.46
C ASP A 315 -8.55 11.65 3.92
N SER A 316 -8.27 10.74 3.01
CA SER A 316 -9.28 9.80 2.50
C SER A 316 -9.83 8.86 3.58
N LEU A 317 -9.00 8.42 4.53
CA LEU A 317 -9.43 7.61 5.67
C LEU A 317 -10.30 8.41 6.65
N GLU A 318 -9.93 9.67 6.93
CA GLU A 318 -10.71 10.54 7.82
C GLU A 318 -12.12 10.78 7.27
N GLU A 319 -12.24 11.00 5.95
CA GLU A 319 -13.51 11.21 5.29
C GLU A 319 -14.35 9.92 5.20
N SER A 320 -13.71 8.76 5.10
CA SER A 320 -14.38 7.48 4.87
C SER A 320 -14.81 6.76 6.15
N PHE A 321 -14.07 6.93 7.25
CA PHE A 321 -14.30 6.19 8.49
C PHE A 321 -14.82 7.09 9.63
N PRO A 322 -15.61 6.53 10.56
CA PRO A 322 -15.87 7.18 11.84
C PRO A 322 -14.59 7.43 12.63
N LYS A 323 -14.55 8.52 13.41
CA LYS A 323 -13.37 8.89 14.23
C LYS A 323 -12.92 7.78 15.20
N THR A 324 -13.82 6.92 15.64
CA THR A 324 -13.60 5.83 16.60
C THR A 324 -13.39 4.46 15.93
N SER A 325 -13.15 4.41 14.60
CA SER A 325 -13.00 3.14 13.89
C SER A 325 -11.68 2.45 14.20
N ASN A 326 -11.75 1.19 14.65
CA ASN A 326 -10.58 0.33 14.85
C ASN A 326 -9.96 -0.07 13.49
N GLU A 327 -10.77 -0.19 12.46
CA GLU A 327 -10.31 -0.51 11.10
C GLU A 327 -9.48 0.65 10.53
N ARG A 328 -9.92 1.91 10.73
CA ARG A 328 -9.11 3.09 10.38
C ARG A 328 -7.77 3.07 11.11
N LEU A 329 -7.77 2.86 12.43
CA LEU A 329 -6.53 2.78 13.21
C LEU A 329 -5.60 1.67 12.70
N ALA A 330 -6.13 0.52 12.30
CA ALA A 330 -5.35 -0.57 11.75
C ALA A 330 -4.69 -0.18 10.40
N LEU A 331 -5.41 0.54 9.54
CA LEU A 331 -4.89 1.06 8.27
C LEU A 331 -3.82 2.13 8.50
N GLU A 332 -4.05 3.08 9.42
CA GLU A 332 -3.05 4.09 9.79
C GLU A 332 -1.77 3.46 10.38
N LYS A 333 -1.90 2.39 11.15
CA LYS A 333 -0.72 1.65 11.65
C LYS A 333 0.03 0.86 10.58
N ALA A 334 -0.66 0.40 9.56
CA ALA A 334 0.01 -0.16 8.38
C ALA A 334 0.78 0.93 7.62
N ALA A 335 0.19 2.13 7.47
CA ALA A 335 0.85 3.29 6.90
C ALA A 335 2.06 3.77 7.74
N GLU A 336 1.99 3.73 9.08
CA GLU A 336 3.14 4.03 9.96
C GLU A 336 4.36 3.18 9.62
N ARG A 337 4.15 1.88 9.37
CA ARG A 337 5.24 0.99 8.97
C ARG A 337 5.81 1.37 7.60
N ALA A 338 4.97 1.70 6.63
CA ALA A 338 5.40 2.14 5.30
C ALA A 338 6.16 3.47 5.36
N ILE A 339 5.69 4.44 6.15
CA ILE A 339 6.38 5.71 6.41
C ILE A 339 7.76 5.46 7.04
N MET A 340 7.84 4.58 8.04
CA MET A 340 9.09 4.22 8.70
C MET A 340 10.09 3.59 7.71
N ASP A 341 9.62 2.70 6.84
CA ASP A 341 10.45 2.06 5.82
C ASP A 341 10.98 3.08 4.79
N LEU A 342 10.13 3.97 4.32
CA LEU A 342 10.49 4.99 3.32
C LEU A 342 11.44 6.06 3.85
N VAL A 343 11.24 6.52 5.09
CA VAL A 343 11.98 7.64 5.69
C VAL A 343 13.28 7.19 6.35
N ALA A 344 13.24 6.07 7.09
CA ALA A 344 14.35 5.64 7.91
C ALA A 344 14.93 4.27 7.50
N GLY A 345 14.25 3.51 6.65
CA GLY A 345 14.72 2.21 6.18
C GLY A 345 15.86 2.32 5.17
N ASP A 346 16.48 1.18 4.89
CA ASP A 346 17.49 1.07 3.83
C ASP A 346 16.80 1.17 2.44
N PRO A 347 17.09 2.19 1.63
CA PRO A 347 16.44 2.37 0.33
C PRO A 347 16.60 1.17 -0.62
N ALA A 348 17.71 0.45 -0.54
CA ALA A 348 17.99 -0.71 -1.39
C ALA A 348 17.17 -1.95 -1.01
N ARG A 349 16.55 -1.95 0.17
CA ARG A 349 15.77 -3.07 0.72
C ARG A 349 14.31 -2.70 0.96
N SER A 350 13.93 -1.45 0.71
CA SER A 350 12.57 -0.97 0.92
C SER A 350 11.58 -1.68 0.00
N THR A 351 10.47 -2.10 0.56
CA THR A 351 9.34 -2.71 -0.14
C THR A 351 8.15 -1.75 -0.29
N GLU A 352 8.37 -0.47 -0.01
CA GLU A 352 7.32 0.57 -0.02
C GLU A 352 7.55 1.64 -1.10
N ARG A 353 8.55 1.45 -1.97
CA ARG A 353 8.92 2.43 -2.99
C ARG A 353 8.02 2.34 -4.20
N ARG A 354 6.99 3.17 -4.20
CA ARG A 354 6.04 3.33 -5.29
C ARG A 354 6.69 4.02 -6.48
N GLU A 355 6.16 3.78 -7.68
CA GLU A 355 6.58 4.43 -8.91
C GLU A 355 5.41 5.17 -9.56
N THR A 356 5.72 6.07 -10.49
CA THR A 356 4.70 6.71 -11.32
C THR A 356 4.15 5.75 -12.37
N ALA A 357 2.95 6.02 -12.88
CA ALA A 357 2.37 5.28 -13.99
C ALA A 357 3.27 5.29 -15.24
N ALA A 358 3.95 6.42 -15.50
CA ALA A 358 4.91 6.54 -16.60
C ALA A 358 6.10 5.60 -16.43
N SER A 359 6.64 5.48 -15.21
CA SER A 359 7.74 4.57 -14.91
C SER A 359 7.32 3.11 -15.10
N TRP A 360 6.18 2.70 -14.55
CA TRP A 360 5.64 1.34 -14.77
C TRP A 360 5.37 1.06 -16.24
N SER A 361 4.81 2.03 -16.98
CA SER A 361 4.56 1.90 -18.42
C SER A 361 5.86 1.68 -19.19
N ALA A 362 6.93 2.42 -18.87
CA ALA A 362 8.23 2.24 -19.47
C ALA A 362 8.81 0.84 -19.20
N ARG A 363 8.72 0.34 -17.94
CA ARG A 363 9.18 -1.01 -17.57
C ARG A 363 8.42 -2.11 -18.32
N MET A 364 7.08 -2.01 -18.40
CA MET A 364 6.26 -2.97 -19.11
C MET A 364 6.56 -2.97 -20.60
N SER A 365 6.71 -1.80 -21.20
CA SER A 365 7.07 -1.67 -22.63
C SER A 365 8.46 -2.23 -22.91
N ALA A 366 9.45 -1.95 -22.04
CA ALA A 366 10.81 -2.50 -22.17
C ALA A 366 10.85 -4.03 -22.04
N ALA A 367 9.93 -4.61 -21.26
CA ALA A 367 9.77 -6.05 -21.15
C ALA A 367 9.04 -6.69 -22.34
N GLY A 368 8.60 -5.92 -23.33
CA GLY A 368 7.93 -6.41 -24.54
C GLY A 368 6.41 -6.58 -24.38
N PHE A 369 5.80 -5.74 -23.55
CA PHE A 369 4.35 -5.59 -23.47
C PHE A 369 3.89 -4.33 -24.20
N SER A 370 2.68 -4.37 -24.77
CA SER A 370 1.97 -3.22 -25.30
C SER A 370 0.77 -2.91 -24.40
N PRO A 371 0.47 -1.63 -24.17
CA PRO A 371 -0.70 -1.25 -23.40
C PRO A 371 -1.98 -1.72 -24.09
N LEU A 372 -2.93 -2.18 -23.28
CA LEU A 372 -4.28 -2.50 -23.72
C LEU A 372 -5.21 -1.45 -23.11
N PRO A 373 -5.87 -0.61 -23.90
CA PRO A 373 -6.86 0.32 -23.38
C PRO A 373 -7.98 -0.43 -22.66
N LEU A 374 -8.47 0.14 -21.55
CA LEU A 374 -9.70 -0.34 -20.92
C LEU A 374 -10.87 0.08 -21.83
N SER A 375 -11.86 -0.79 -21.96
CA SER A 375 -13.05 -0.51 -22.77
C SER A 375 -13.95 0.56 -22.14
N ASP A 376 -14.88 1.07 -22.93
CA ASP A 376 -15.90 2.00 -22.44
C ASP A 376 -16.78 1.33 -21.36
N ASP A 377 -17.10 0.04 -21.51
CA ASP A 377 -17.87 -0.74 -20.52
C ASP A 377 -17.16 -0.80 -19.17
N VAL A 378 -15.85 -1.05 -19.17
CA VAL A 378 -15.03 -1.00 -17.93
C VAL A 378 -15.00 0.42 -17.37
N GLY A 379 -14.92 1.44 -18.21
CA GLY A 379 -15.00 2.85 -17.83
C GLY A 379 -16.34 3.20 -17.16
N ASP A 380 -17.44 2.69 -17.68
CA ASP A 380 -18.78 2.88 -17.14
C ASP A 380 -18.94 2.17 -15.77
N ASP A 381 -18.42 0.95 -15.64
CA ASP A 381 -18.40 0.20 -14.38
C ASP A 381 -17.60 0.95 -13.32
N LEU A 382 -16.44 1.51 -13.66
CA LEU A 382 -15.64 2.33 -12.76
C LEU A 382 -16.38 3.62 -12.36
N SER A 383 -17.04 4.27 -13.31
CA SER A 383 -17.87 5.45 -13.03
C SER A 383 -19.03 5.12 -12.09
N ALA A 384 -19.69 3.98 -12.30
CA ALA A 384 -20.77 3.48 -11.45
C ALA A 384 -20.25 3.12 -10.05
N LEU A 385 -19.06 2.53 -9.96
CA LEU A 385 -18.39 2.24 -8.68
C LEU A 385 -18.18 3.52 -7.87
N LEU A 386 -17.58 4.56 -8.48
CA LEU A 386 -17.26 5.81 -7.76
C LEU A 386 -18.48 6.52 -7.21
N LYS A 387 -19.64 6.45 -7.89
CA LYS A 387 -20.92 7.01 -7.40
C LYS A 387 -21.42 6.38 -6.10
N ARG A 388 -20.89 5.23 -5.69
CA ARG A 388 -21.27 4.55 -4.44
C ARG A 388 -20.54 5.10 -3.22
N TYR A 389 -19.46 5.86 -3.43
CA TYR A 389 -18.62 6.40 -2.37
C TYR A 389 -18.88 7.90 -2.17
N ARG A 390 -18.27 8.45 -1.12
CA ARG A 390 -18.38 9.89 -0.81
C ARG A 390 -17.74 10.74 -1.89
N GLU A 391 -18.11 12.00 -1.93
CA GLU A 391 -17.49 13.01 -2.80
C GLU A 391 -15.98 13.10 -2.58
N GLY A 392 -15.26 13.57 -3.58
CA GLY A 392 -13.80 13.69 -3.59
C GLY A 392 -13.10 12.60 -4.40
N TRP A 393 -13.77 11.51 -4.75
CA TRP A 393 -13.25 10.50 -5.65
C TRP A 393 -13.61 10.82 -7.10
N SER A 394 -12.61 10.69 -7.97
CA SER A 394 -12.76 10.85 -9.41
C SER A 394 -11.78 9.93 -10.14
N MET A 395 -11.88 9.89 -11.46
CA MET A 395 -10.94 9.12 -12.30
C MET A 395 -10.48 9.93 -13.50
N ALA A 396 -9.29 9.62 -14.00
CA ALA A 396 -8.73 10.17 -15.22
C ALA A 396 -7.94 9.10 -15.97
N ALA A 397 -8.05 9.11 -17.30
CA ALA A 397 -7.32 8.18 -18.16
C ALA A 397 -6.11 8.88 -18.81
N PRO A 398 -4.90 8.71 -18.30
CA PRO A 398 -3.70 9.29 -18.89
C PRO A 398 -3.20 8.42 -20.06
N PRO A 399 -2.66 9.02 -21.12
CA PRO A 399 -1.86 8.26 -22.08
C PRO A 399 -0.53 7.81 -21.41
N PRO A 400 0.10 6.69 -21.82
CA PRO A 400 -0.33 5.79 -22.90
C PRO A 400 -1.24 4.64 -22.47
N ALA A 401 -1.48 4.44 -21.17
CA ALA A 401 -2.20 3.27 -20.68
C ALA A 401 -2.90 3.50 -19.35
N GLY A 402 -4.04 2.82 -19.16
CA GLY A 402 -4.70 2.71 -17.87
C GLY A 402 -5.55 3.91 -17.46
N THR A 403 -5.99 3.86 -16.22
CA THR A 403 -6.79 4.91 -15.59
C THR A 403 -6.32 5.16 -14.16
N PHE A 404 -6.41 6.41 -13.71
CA PHE A 404 -6.13 6.79 -12.33
C PHE A 404 -7.42 6.85 -11.52
N LEU A 405 -7.34 6.36 -10.29
CA LEU A 405 -8.20 6.81 -9.20
C LEU A 405 -7.57 8.07 -8.59
N LEU A 406 -8.38 9.12 -8.43
CA LEU A 406 -7.95 10.36 -7.84
C LEU A 406 -8.71 10.61 -6.52
N TRP A 407 -8.00 11.11 -5.52
CA TRP A 407 -8.58 11.70 -4.32
C TRP A 407 -8.35 13.20 -4.33
N LYS A 408 -9.44 14.00 -4.36
CA LYS A 408 -9.37 15.47 -4.46
C LYS A 408 -8.35 15.91 -5.54
N GLU A 409 -8.51 15.37 -6.76
CA GLU A 409 -7.67 15.61 -7.94
C GLU A 409 -6.25 15.02 -7.88
N GLN A 410 -5.82 14.47 -6.75
CA GLN A 410 -4.52 13.82 -6.61
C GLN A 410 -4.58 12.36 -7.06
N PRO A 411 -3.77 11.92 -8.03
CA PRO A 411 -3.65 10.50 -8.38
C PRO A 411 -3.11 9.68 -7.21
N VAL A 412 -3.81 8.60 -6.87
CA VAL A 412 -3.43 7.72 -5.74
C VAL A 412 -3.28 6.27 -6.13
N VAL A 413 -4.07 5.78 -7.09
CA VAL A 413 -3.99 4.42 -7.62
C VAL A 413 -4.05 4.49 -9.14
N TRP A 414 -3.26 3.66 -9.80
CA TRP A 414 -3.26 3.48 -11.24
C TRP A 414 -3.61 2.03 -11.58
N ALA A 415 -4.58 1.83 -12.45
CA ALA A 415 -4.99 0.53 -12.97
C ALA A 415 -4.74 0.47 -14.48
N SER A 416 -4.10 -0.60 -14.96
CA SER A 416 -3.73 -0.75 -16.35
C SER A 416 -3.75 -2.20 -16.80
N ALA A 417 -3.87 -2.40 -18.12
CA ALA A 417 -3.86 -3.70 -18.76
C ALA A 417 -2.81 -3.75 -19.88
N TRP A 418 -2.19 -4.91 -20.04
CA TRP A 418 -1.05 -5.12 -20.92
C TRP A 418 -1.18 -6.44 -21.66
N LYS A 419 -0.83 -6.46 -22.94
CA LYS A 419 -0.71 -7.68 -23.74
C LYS A 419 0.71 -7.86 -24.25
N PRO A 420 1.19 -9.10 -24.44
CA PRO A 420 2.47 -9.33 -25.11
C PRO A 420 2.52 -8.67 -26.48
N SER A 421 3.57 -7.88 -26.74
CA SER A 421 3.80 -7.32 -28.06
C SER A 421 4.06 -8.45 -29.07
N PRO A 422 3.60 -8.33 -30.34
CA PRO A 422 3.96 -9.26 -31.37
C PRO A 422 5.49 -9.32 -31.54
N PRO A 423 6.05 -10.46 -31.93
CA PRO A 423 7.48 -10.52 -32.25
C PRO A 423 7.79 -9.51 -33.38
N PRO A 424 9.00 -8.92 -33.38
CA PRO A 424 9.43 -8.07 -34.47
C PRO A 424 9.32 -8.86 -35.79
N PRO A 425 8.98 -8.21 -36.93
CA PRO A 425 8.95 -8.89 -38.22
C PRO A 425 10.33 -9.51 -38.47
N PRO A 426 10.40 -10.70 -39.09
CA PRO A 426 11.69 -11.29 -39.45
C PRO A 426 12.39 -10.35 -40.44
N HIS A 427 13.66 -10.05 -40.15
CA HIS A 427 14.55 -9.24 -41.01
C HIS A 427 14.93 -9.98 -42.28
#